data_27ff174a607927cd5724b99fe6a4baba
#
_entry.id   27ff174a607927cd5724b99fe6a4baba
#
_cell.length_a   1.000
_cell.length_b   1.000
_cell.length_c   1.000
_cell.angle_alpha   90.00
_cell.angle_beta   90.00
_cell.angle_gamma   90.00
#
_symmetry.space_group_name_H-M   'P 1'
#
loop_
_entity.id
_entity.type
_entity.pdbx_description
1 polymer ?
#
loop_
_entity_poly.entity_id
_entity_poly.type
_entity_poly.pdbx_seq_one_letter_code
_entity_poly.pdbx_strand_id
1 'polypeptide(L)'
;MATATAQTTGKPPQRELERRMLRQMLLIRRFEEKAAEAYALGKIGGFCHLYIGQEAVAVGSLAALRDDDYVISSYREHGQALARGMPATAIMAELFGKATGCSKGKGGSMHLFDAAKRFMGGHGIVGGHIPLAAGLGFAIRYRGEDGLCICYFGEAAVNIGAFHETLNMASVYKLPVIFCCENNRYGMGTAFERVAAVTDVVEHACSYDMAAELVNGMDVLAVYEATRRAADRARKTGGGHPTLLEVRTYRFMGHSMSDPLHGVYRTKEEVEEQRKRDPIAQLAGKLKDEGALSDAGLDALDVEVRAEVEEAVRFADQSPDPEPAELTTHVLAD
;
A
#
# COMPACT_ATOMS: atom_id res chain seq x y z
N MET A 1 -32.35 -26.08 -14.64
CA MET A 1 -31.11 -26.65 -14.09
C MET A 1 -29.95 -25.74 -14.49
N ALA A 2 -29.54 -24.89 -13.59
CA ALA A 2 -28.38 -23.99 -13.81
C ALA A 2 -27.13 -24.68 -13.24
N THR A 3 -26.19 -25.00 -14.12
CA THR A 3 -24.89 -25.57 -13.77
C THR A 3 -24.04 -24.48 -13.09
N ALA A 4 -23.87 -24.60 -11.79
CA ALA A 4 -22.92 -23.82 -11.04
C ALA A 4 -21.48 -24.24 -11.47
N THR A 5 -20.77 -23.36 -12.13
CA THR A 5 -19.34 -23.51 -12.40
C THR A 5 -18.60 -23.39 -11.07
N ALA A 6 -18.06 -24.49 -10.58
CA ALA A 6 -17.19 -24.54 -9.42
C ALA A 6 -15.92 -23.73 -9.74
N GLN A 7 -15.71 -22.63 -9.03
CA GLN A 7 -14.45 -21.93 -9.02
C GLN A 7 -13.41 -22.82 -8.36
N THR A 8 -12.40 -23.24 -9.13
CA THR A 8 -11.25 -23.99 -8.64
C THR A 8 -10.41 -23.08 -7.72
N THR A 9 -10.51 -23.29 -6.41
CA THR A 9 -9.70 -22.64 -5.39
C THR A 9 -8.29 -23.27 -5.28
N GLY A 10 -7.60 -23.43 -6.40
CA GLY A 10 -6.18 -23.83 -6.41
C GLY A 10 -5.29 -22.59 -6.37
N LYS A 11 -4.26 -22.57 -5.50
CA LYS A 11 -3.22 -21.55 -5.57
C LYS A 11 -2.64 -21.53 -6.99
N PRO A 12 -2.46 -20.35 -7.61
CA PRO A 12 -1.80 -20.26 -8.91
C PRO A 12 -0.41 -20.87 -8.83
N PRO A 13 0.11 -21.47 -9.92
CA PRO A 13 1.49 -21.91 -9.98
C PRO A 13 2.41 -20.78 -9.52
N GLN A 14 3.46 -21.08 -8.76
CA GLN A 14 4.36 -20.08 -8.17
C GLN A 14 4.86 -19.05 -9.21
N ARG A 15 5.23 -19.50 -10.40
CA ARG A 15 5.70 -18.63 -11.49
C ARG A 15 4.63 -17.65 -12.01
N GLU A 16 3.38 -18.07 -12.04
CA GLU A 16 2.28 -17.22 -12.47
C GLU A 16 2.03 -16.11 -11.43
N LEU A 17 2.10 -16.45 -10.15
CA LEU A 17 2.02 -15.47 -9.06
C LEU A 17 3.16 -14.44 -9.16
N GLU A 18 4.39 -14.88 -9.35
CA GLU A 18 5.56 -14.00 -9.48
C GLU A 18 5.46 -13.07 -10.70
N ARG A 19 5.01 -13.58 -11.86
CA ARG A 19 4.76 -12.72 -13.05
C ARG A 19 3.66 -11.70 -12.81
N ARG A 20 2.59 -12.08 -12.13
CA ARG A 20 1.53 -11.14 -11.73
C ARG A 20 2.03 -10.07 -10.76
N MET A 21 2.86 -10.45 -9.80
CA MET A 21 3.49 -9.48 -8.89
C MET A 21 4.39 -8.51 -9.66
N LEU A 22 5.19 -8.99 -10.61
CA LEU A 22 6.02 -8.14 -11.46
C LEU A 22 5.18 -7.13 -12.24
N ARG A 23 4.10 -7.58 -12.87
CA ARG A 23 3.17 -6.70 -13.59
C ARG A 23 2.57 -5.63 -12.69
N GLN A 24 2.15 -6.00 -11.49
CA GLN A 24 1.56 -5.04 -10.53
C GLN A 24 2.59 -4.03 -10.05
N MET A 25 3.83 -4.43 -9.76
CA MET A 25 4.89 -3.49 -9.41
C MET A 25 5.21 -2.52 -10.56
N LEU A 26 5.23 -3.01 -11.80
CA LEU A 26 5.38 -2.16 -12.99
C LEU A 26 4.20 -1.19 -13.12
N LEU A 27 2.96 -1.64 -12.91
CA LEU A 27 1.78 -0.77 -12.96
C LEU A 27 1.89 0.37 -11.93
N ILE A 28 2.24 0.07 -10.70
CA ILE A 28 2.43 1.09 -9.66
C ILE A 28 3.53 2.08 -10.10
N ARG A 29 4.68 1.58 -10.54
CA ARG A 29 5.80 2.42 -10.97
C ARG A 29 5.40 3.38 -12.10
N ARG A 30 4.78 2.86 -13.17
CA ARG A 30 4.37 3.66 -14.33
C ARG A 30 3.25 4.63 -14.01
N PHE A 31 2.30 4.20 -13.16
CA PHE A 31 1.25 5.08 -12.67
C PHE A 31 1.82 6.28 -11.90
N GLU A 32 2.75 6.02 -10.98
CA GLU A 32 3.37 7.06 -10.18
C GLU A 32 4.28 8.00 -10.99
N GLU A 33 4.98 7.49 -12.00
CA GLU A 33 5.74 8.31 -12.94
C GLU A 33 4.80 9.27 -13.71
N LYS A 34 3.63 8.80 -14.13
CA LYS A 34 2.62 9.64 -14.78
C LYS A 34 1.92 10.60 -13.80
N ALA A 35 1.69 10.19 -12.56
CA ALA A 35 1.19 11.10 -11.52
C ALA A 35 2.18 12.24 -11.25
N ALA A 36 3.48 11.96 -11.22
CA ALA A 36 4.53 12.98 -11.11
C ALA A 36 4.51 13.98 -12.28
N GLU A 37 4.39 13.46 -13.51
CA GLU A 37 4.28 14.28 -14.70
C GLU A 37 3.02 15.17 -14.67
N ALA A 38 1.86 14.58 -14.31
CA ALA A 38 0.60 15.30 -14.19
C ALA A 38 0.64 16.37 -13.09
N TYR A 39 1.31 16.10 -11.98
CA TYR A 39 1.54 17.08 -10.92
C TYR A 39 2.38 18.27 -11.44
N ALA A 40 3.47 18.00 -12.15
CA ALA A 40 4.32 19.03 -12.72
C ALA A 40 3.58 19.92 -13.77
N LEU A 41 2.57 19.35 -14.44
CA LEU A 41 1.68 20.05 -15.36
C LEU A 41 0.52 20.79 -14.66
N GLY A 42 0.45 20.75 -13.32
CA GLY A 42 -0.61 21.41 -12.55
C GLY A 42 -1.98 20.74 -12.60
N LYS A 43 -2.07 19.49 -13.07
CA LYS A 43 -3.32 18.72 -13.14
C LYS A 43 -3.71 18.08 -11.81
N ILE A 44 -2.75 17.87 -10.92
CA ILE A 44 -2.95 17.33 -9.57
C ILE A 44 -2.73 18.46 -8.58
N GLY A 45 -3.75 18.78 -7.77
CA GLY A 45 -3.69 19.81 -6.74
C GLY A 45 -3.32 19.23 -5.36
N GLY A 46 -2.89 20.12 -4.46
CA GLY A 46 -2.55 19.74 -3.09
C GLY A 46 -1.25 18.95 -2.98
N PHE A 47 -1.14 18.11 -1.96
CA PHE A 47 0.02 17.24 -1.77
C PHE A 47 -0.15 15.93 -2.56
N CYS A 48 0.90 15.54 -3.27
CA CYS A 48 0.96 14.26 -3.98
C CYS A 48 2.16 13.47 -3.45
N HIS A 49 1.91 12.27 -2.93
CA HIS A 49 2.89 11.41 -2.28
C HIS A 49 3.10 10.14 -3.10
N LEU A 50 4.18 10.09 -3.86
CA LEU A 50 4.48 8.95 -4.74
C LEU A 50 4.99 7.74 -3.97
N TYR A 51 4.62 6.55 -4.43
CA TYR A 51 4.98 5.27 -3.82
C TYR A 51 6.26 4.63 -4.40
N ILE A 52 6.95 5.32 -5.33
CA ILE A 52 8.10 4.80 -6.07
C ILE A 52 9.23 4.34 -5.13
N GLY A 53 9.64 3.08 -5.32
CA GLY A 53 10.65 2.38 -4.52
C GLY A 53 10.07 1.42 -3.48
N GLN A 54 8.79 1.51 -3.17
CA GLN A 54 8.12 0.70 -2.14
C GLN A 54 7.14 -0.34 -2.73
N GLU A 55 7.13 -0.53 -4.05
CA GLU A 55 6.14 -1.34 -4.77
C GLU A 55 6.04 -2.77 -4.26
N ALA A 56 7.19 -3.34 -3.84
CA ALA A 56 7.23 -4.69 -3.29
C ALA A 56 6.42 -4.84 -2.01
N VAL A 57 6.31 -3.78 -1.19
CA VAL A 57 5.54 -3.83 0.05
C VAL A 57 4.06 -3.97 -0.24
N ALA A 58 3.50 -3.09 -1.07
CA ALA A 58 2.09 -3.16 -1.44
C ALA A 58 1.74 -4.47 -2.17
N VAL A 59 2.53 -4.82 -3.20
CA VAL A 59 2.23 -5.99 -4.03
C VAL A 59 2.41 -7.29 -3.27
N GLY A 60 3.51 -7.46 -2.54
CA GLY A 60 3.79 -8.67 -1.78
C GLY A 60 2.75 -8.91 -0.68
N SER A 61 2.43 -7.88 0.09
CA SER A 61 1.48 -8.01 1.18
C SER A 61 0.06 -8.27 0.69
N LEU A 62 -0.42 -7.52 -0.30
CA LEU A 62 -1.79 -7.68 -0.78
C LEU A 62 -2.01 -8.97 -1.57
N ALA A 63 -0.96 -9.50 -2.23
CA ALA A 63 -1.04 -10.81 -2.87
C ALA A 63 -1.19 -11.98 -1.86
N ALA A 64 -0.87 -11.77 -0.59
CA ALA A 64 -1.05 -12.75 0.48
C ALA A 64 -2.44 -12.71 1.13
N LEU A 65 -3.24 -11.70 0.82
CA LEU A 65 -4.56 -11.46 1.41
C LEU A 65 -5.69 -11.97 0.52
N ARG A 66 -6.87 -12.06 1.10
CA ARG A 66 -8.12 -12.40 0.42
C ARG A 66 -8.90 -11.12 0.06
N ASP A 67 -9.85 -11.26 -0.86
CA ASP A 67 -10.70 -10.14 -1.29
C ASP A 67 -11.62 -9.62 -0.18
N ASP A 68 -11.91 -10.44 0.84
CA ASP A 68 -12.74 -10.09 1.99
C ASP A 68 -11.95 -9.50 3.17
N ASP A 69 -10.62 -9.34 3.07
CA ASP A 69 -9.80 -8.66 4.06
C ASP A 69 -9.88 -7.13 3.89
N TYR A 70 -9.81 -6.41 5.00
CA TYR A 70 -9.78 -4.95 5.00
C TYR A 70 -8.36 -4.41 4.85
N VAL A 71 -8.25 -3.32 4.11
CA VAL A 71 -7.00 -2.58 3.89
C VAL A 71 -7.20 -1.14 4.32
N ILE A 72 -6.30 -0.61 5.14
CA ILE A 72 -6.28 0.80 5.54
C ILE A 72 -4.84 1.31 5.51
N SER A 73 -4.63 2.52 5.03
CA SER A 73 -3.29 3.08 4.79
C SER A 73 -3.16 4.52 5.25
N SER A 74 -1.93 4.99 5.32
CA SER A 74 -1.60 6.41 5.40
C SER A 74 -1.82 7.10 4.06
N TYR A 75 -1.43 8.34 3.95
CA TYR A 75 -1.58 9.21 2.77
C TYR A 75 -0.73 8.83 1.54
N ARG A 76 0.09 7.78 1.60
CA ARG A 76 0.91 7.27 0.47
C ARG A 76 0.32 5.95 -0.04
N GLU A 77 -0.96 5.97 -0.38
CA GLU A 77 -1.74 4.75 -0.59
C GLU A 77 -1.94 4.35 -2.06
N HIS A 78 -1.40 5.09 -3.03
CA HIS A 78 -1.59 4.77 -4.46
C HIS A 78 -1.17 3.32 -4.78
N GLY A 79 -0.01 2.90 -4.24
CA GLY A 79 0.49 1.54 -4.44
C GLY A 79 -0.45 0.48 -3.89
N GLN A 80 -0.96 0.68 -2.67
CA GLN A 80 -1.90 -0.24 -2.03
C GLN A 80 -3.25 -0.25 -2.76
N ALA A 81 -3.75 0.91 -3.20
CA ALA A 81 -5.00 1.01 -3.95
C ALA A 81 -4.93 0.24 -5.28
N LEU A 82 -3.86 0.43 -6.06
CA LEU A 82 -3.62 -0.30 -7.31
C LEU A 82 -3.44 -1.81 -7.06
N ALA A 83 -2.63 -2.20 -6.07
CA ALA A 83 -2.40 -3.59 -5.74
C ALA A 83 -3.67 -4.28 -5.18
N ARG A 84 -4.60 -3.53 -4.57
CA ARG A 84 -5.91 -4.00 -4.15
C ARG A 84 -6.87 -4.21 -5.32
N GLY A 85 -6.50 -3.75 -6.51
CA GLY A 85 -7.28 -3.88 -7.73
C GLY A 85 -8.34 -2.79 -7.89
N MET A 86 -8.11 -1.61 -7.32
CA MET A 86 -8.87 -0.42 -7.69
C MET A 86 -8.47 0.00 -9.11
N PRO A 87 -9.43 0.41 -9.97
CA PRO A 87 -9.12 0.79 -11.35
C PRO A 87 -8.17 2.00 -11.42
N ALA A 88 -7.10 1.90 -12.19
CA ALA A 88 -6.16 3.00 -12.40
C ALA A 88 -6.85 4.27 -12.93
N THR A 89 -7.90 4.11 -13.74
CA THR A 89 -8.75 5.20 -14.25
C THR A 89 -9.43 5.96 -13.11
N ALA A 90 -10.03 5.25 -12.15
CA ALA A 90 -10.72 5.87 -11.01
C ALA A 90 -9.74 6.55 -10.05
N ILE A 91 -8.54 5.96 -9.85
CA ILE A 91 -7.50 6.57 -9.01
C ILE A 91 -6.97 7.84 -9.70
N MET A 92 -6.60 7.78 -10.98
CA MET A 92 -6.08 8.96 -11.70
C MET A 92 -7.11 10.09 -11.76
N ALA A 93 -8.39 9.76 -11.99
CA ALA A 93 -9.47 10.73 -11.96
C ALA A 93 -9.62 11.39 -10.57
N GLU A 94 -9.42 10.62 -9.48
CA GLU A 94 -9.41 11.19 -8.13
C GLU A 94 -8.25 12.14 -7.90
N LEU A 95 -7.05 11.78 -8.36
CA LEU A 95 -5.88 12.66 -8.27
C LEU A 95 -6.09 13.98 -9.02
N PHE A 96 -6.82 13.93 -10.15
CA PHE A 96 -7.18 15.12 -10.95
C PHE A 96 -8.38 15.89 -10.36
N GLY A 97 -8.97 15.43 -9.26
CA GLY A 97 -10.13 16.04 -8.62
C GLY A 97 -11.43 15.90 -9.43
N LYS A 98 -11.57 14.82 -10.21
CA LYS A 98 -12.72 14.61 -11.11
C LYS A 98 -13.85 13.82 -10.44
N ALA A 99 -15.09 14.11 -10.85
CA ALA A 99 -16.30 13.48 -10.31
C ALA A 99 -16.30 11.94 -10.47
N THR A 100 -15.58 11.41 -11.46
CA THR A 100 -15.43 9.97 -11.73
C THR A 100 -14.36 9.29 -10.87
N GLY A 101 -13.67 10.05 -10.01
CA GLY A 101 -12.72 9.54 -9.06
C GLY A 101 -13.37 8.64 -7.99
N CYS A 102 -12.58 7.77 -7.38
CA CYS A 102 -13.04 6.80 -6.38
C CYS A 102 -13.64 7.46 -5.12
N SER A 103 -13.25 8.69 -4.82
CA SER A 103 -13.81 9.55 -3.75
C SER A 103 -14.54 10.78 -4.32
N LYS A 104 -15.02 10.69 -5.57
CA LYS A 104 -15.76 11.73 -6.29
C LYS A 104 -15.01 13.05 -6.45
N GLY A 105 -13.68 12.98 -6.54
CA GLY A 105 -12.81 14.15 -6.67
C GLY A 105 -12.61 14.97 -5.39
N LYS A 106 -13.06 14.45 -4.24
CA LYS A 106 -12.96 15.14 -2.92
C LYS A 106 -11.72 14.75 -2.13
N GLY A 107 -11.14 13.58 -2.43
CA GLY A 107 -10.03 12.99 -1.68
C GLY A 107 -8.65 13.39 -2.18
N GLY A 108 -8.50 13.55 -3.49
CA GLY A 108 -7.20 13.77 -4.12
C GLY A 108 -6.23 12.61 -3.87
N SER A 109 -4.91 12.93 -3.78
CA SER A 109 -3.85 11.93 -3.62
C SER A 109 -3.84 11.20 -2.28
N MET A 110 -4.47 11.72 -1.24
CA MET A 110 -4.31 11.25 0.15
C MET A 110 -5.53 10.54 0.75
N HIS A 111 -6.63 10.47 0.00
CA HIS A 111 -7.90 9.98 0.53
C HIS A 111 -8.65 9.16 -0.54
N LEU A 112 -8.01 8.06 -0.97
CA LEU A 112 -8.61 7.08 -1.89
C LEU A 112 -9.43 6.07 -1.08
N PHE A 113 -10.68 5.84 -1.45
CA PHE A 113 -11.58 4.90 -0.78
C PHE A 113 -12.30 4.02 -1.79
N ASP A 114 -12.46 2.73 -1.46
CA ASP A 114 -13.31 1.80 -2.22
C ASP A 114 -13.88 0.73 -1.28
N ALA A 115 -15.11 0.93 -0.84
CA ALA A 115 -15.79 0.01 0.07
C ALA A 115 -16.01 -1.38 -0.55
N ALA A 116 -16.22 -1.46 -1.88
CA ALA A 116 -16.41 -2.73 -2.57
C ALA A 116 -15.13 -3.58 -2.59
N LYS A 117 -13.97 -2.92 -2.62
CA LYS A 117 -12.66 -3.55 -2.48
C LYS A 117 -12.20 -3.69 -1.03
N ARG A 118 -13.03 -3.31 -0.05
CA ARG A 118 -12.66 -3.21 1.36
C ARG A 118 -11.39 -2.37 1.60
N PHE A 119 -11.16 -1.38 0.74
CA PHE A 119 -10.11 -0.39 0.88
C PHE A 119 -10.66 0.80 1.68
N MET A 120 -10.30 0.84 2.97
CA MET A 120 -10.82 1.80 3.96
C MET A 120 -9.99 3.10 4.01
N GLY A 121 -9.29 3.36 2.93
CA GLY A 121 -8.73 4.64 2.56
C GLY A 121 -7.33 4.95 3.00
N GLY A 122 -6.87 6.05 2.42
CA GLY A 122 -5.71 6.81 2.82
C GLY A 122 -6.07 7.88 3.83
N HIS A 123 -5.19 8.09 4.80
CA HIS A 123 -5.42 9.03 5.90
C HIS A 123 -4.28 10.03 6.01
N GLY A 124 -4.60 11.34 5.91
CA GLY A 124 -3.62 12.42 5.97
C GLY A 124 -3.01 12.62 7.35
N ILE A 125 -3.75 12.30 8.42
CA ILE A 125 -3.24 12.43 9.79
C ILE A 125 -2.33 11.26 10.11
N VAL A 126 -1.05 11.55 10.37
CA VAL A 126 -0.03 10.54 10.68
C VAL A 126 -0.46 9.69 11.88
N GLY A 127 -0.59 8.39 11.66
CA GLY A 127 -0.96 7.42 12.68
C GLY A 127 -2.43 7.46 13.15
N GLY A 128 -3.25 8.42 12.69
CA GLY A 128 -4.66 8.53 13.09
C GLY A 128 -5.53 7.36 12.64
N HIS A 129 -5.09 6.62 11.61
CA HIS A 129 -5.79 5.45 11.08
C HIS A 129 -5.43 4.14 11.81
N ILE A 130 -4.36 4.11 12.62
CA ILE A 130 -3.95 2.91 13.36
C ILE A 130 -5.07 2.43 14.32
N PRO A 131 -5.70 3.30 15.14
CA PRO A 131 -6.85 2.89 15.94
C PRO A 131 -8.09 2.50 15.10
N LEU A 132 -8.27 3.06 13.90
CA LEU A 132 -9.35 2.63 13.00
C LEU A 132 -9.15 1.19 12.53
N ALA A 133 -7.90 0.77 12.27
CA ALA A 133 -7.58 -0.62 11.96
C ALA A 133 -7.96 -1.57 13.10
N ALA A 134 -7.71 -1.17 14.35
CA ALA A 134 -8.15 -1.95 15.51
C ALA A 134 -9.68 -2.01 15.59
N GLY A 135 -10.38 -0.92 15.26
CA GLY A 135 -11.83 -0.90 15.15
C GLY A 135 -12.38 -1.87 14.10
N LEU A 136 -11.74 -1.94 12.92
CA LEU A 136 -12.06 -2.91 11.87
C LEU A 136 -11.82 -4.35 12.37
N GLY A 137 -10.67 -4.62 12.99
CA GLY A 137 -10.36 -5.92 13.59
C GLY A 137 -11.36 -6.30 14.69
N PHE A 138 -11.78 -5.34 15.50
CA PHE A 138 -12.82 -5.55 16.51
C PHE A 138 -14.17 -5.93 15.87
N ALA A 139 -14.58 -5.22 14.81
CA ALA A 139 -15.82 -5.51 14.09
C ALA A 139 -15.81 -6.91 13.47
N ILE A 140 -14.71 -7.32 12.83
CA ILE A 140 -14.51 -8.67 12.27
C ILE A 140 -14.70 -9.71 13.39
N ARG A 141 -14.01 -9.54 14.51
CA ARG A 141 -14.09 -10.47 15.64
C ARG A 141 -15.49 -10.51 16.26
N TYR A 142 -16.11 -9.33 16.48
CA TYR A 142 -17.45 -9.24 17.07
C TYR A 142 -18.52 -9.92 16.21
N ARG A 143 -18.38 -9.84 14.89
CA ARG A 143 -19.30 -10.48 13.93
C ARG A 143 -18.99 -11.97 13.69
N GLY A 144 -17.87 -12.48 14.22
CA GLY A 144 -17.44 -13.87 13.96
C GLY A 144 -17.00 -14.12 12.51
N GLU A 145 -16.53 -13.06 11.81
CA GLU A 145 -16.02 -13.16 10.45
C GLU A 145 -14.59 -13.74 10.46
N ASP A 146 -14.21 -14.42 9.37
CA ASP A 146 -12.88 -15.02 9.17
C ASP A 146 -11.93 -14.10 8.36
N GLY A 147 -12.16 -12.80 8.38
CA GLY A 147 -11.34 -11.79 7.75
C GLY A 147 -10.25 -11.26 8.68
N LEU A 148 -9.43 -10.37 8.13
CA LEU A 148 -8.46 -9.57 8.87
C LEU A 148 -8.43 -8.14 8.35
N CYS A 149 -7.71 -7.27 9.07
CA CYS A 149 -7.36 -5.93 8.60
C CYS A 149 -5.84 -5.80 8.50
N ILE A 150 -5.32 -5.31 7.38
CA ILE A 150 -3.94 -4.84 7.28
C ILE A 150 -3.91 -3.31 7.35
N CYS A 151 -3.01 -2.78 8.18
CA CYS A 151 -2.84 -1.35 8.42
C CYS A 151 -1.42 -0.93 8.05
N TYR A 152 -1.28 -0.08 7.03
CA TYR A 152 0.02 0.45 6.59
C TYR A 152 0.29 1.80 7.22
N PHE A 153 1.48 2.00 7.76
CA PHE A 153 1.95 3.26 8.31
C PHE A 153 3.48 3.37 8.21
N GLY A 154 4.00 4.59 8.15
CA GLY A 154 5.45 4.82 8.14
C GLY A 154 6.06 4.73 9.55
N GLU A 155 7.37 4.53 9.62
CA GLU A 155 8.14 4.41 10.86
C GLU A 155 8.02 5.65 11.77
N ALA A 156 7.83 6.83 11.19
CA ALA A 156 7.65 8.04 11.99
C ALA A 156 6.35 8.05 12.82
N ALA A 157 5.37 7.21 12.46
CA ALA A 157 4.12 7.10 13.20
C ALA A 157 4.25 6.32 14.53
N VAL A 158 5.36 5.60 14.75
CA VAL A 158 5.52 4.79 15.98
C VAL A 158 5.77 5.63 17.24
N ASN A 159 6.12 6.91 17.09
CA ASN A 159 6.37 7.81 18.20
C ASN A 159 5.11 8.46 18.79
N ILE A 160 3.92 8.19 18.22
CA ILE A 160 2.66 8.75 18.71
C ILE A 160 1.97 7.84 19.71
N GLY A 161 1.23 8.42 20.67
CA GLY A 161 0.50 7.63 21.69
C GLY A 161 -0.49 6.63 21.09
N ALA A 162 -1.21 7.03 20.03
CA ALA A 162 -2.19 6.18 19.35
C ALA A 162 -1.63 4.86 18.82
N PHE A 163 -0.36 4.81 18.41
CA PHE A 163 0.32 3.58 18.04
C PHE A 163 0.38 2.63 19.25
N HIS A 164 0.94 3.08 20.36
CA HIS A 164 1.14 2.29 21.57
C HIS A 164 -0.17 1.81 22.18
N GLU A 165 -1.15 2.70 22.29
CA GLU A 165 -2.49 2.40 22.81
C GLU A 165 -3.18 1.34 21.95
N THR A 166 -3.08 1.46 20.62
CA THR A 166 -3.69 0.53 19.67
C THR A 166 -3.06 -0.85 19.72
N LEU A 167 -1.72 -0.95 19.78
CA LEU A 167 -1.05 -2.25 19.86
C LEU A 167 -1.44 -2.99 21.15
N ASN A 168 -1.51 -2.26 22.27
CA ASN A 168 -1.98 -2.83 23.53
C ASN A 168 -3.44 -3.34 23.42
N MET A 169 -4.35 -2.53 22.89
CA MET A 169 -5.74 -2.93 22.68
C MET A 169 -5.87 -4.14 21.75
N ALA A 170 -5.12 -4.13 20.64
CA ALA A 170 -5.17 -5.21 19.67
C ALA A 170 -4.71 -6.54 20.27
N SER A 171 -3.69 -6.54 21.13
CA SER A 171 -3.22 -7.72 21.84
C SER A 171 -4.20 -8.17 22.90
N VAL A 172 -4.72 -7.26 23.74
CA VAL A 172 -5.70 -7.59 24.80
C VAL A 172 -6.95 -8.23 24.20
N TYR A 173 -7.47 -7.66 23.12
CA TYR A 173 -8.67 -8.17 22.44
C TYR A 173 -8.37 -9.23 21.39
N LYS A 174 -7.10 -9.61 21.16
CA LYS A 174 -6.68 -10.60 20.17
C LYS A 174 -7.27 -10.31 18.79
N LEU A 175 -7.12 -9.06 18.32
CA LEU A 175 -7.73 -8.59 17.09
C LEU A 175 -6.99 -9.15 15.85
N PRO A 176 -7.71 -9.54 14.78
CA PRO A 176 -7.11 -10.01 13.54
C PRO A 176 -6.57 -8.83 12.71
N VAL A 177 -5.49 -8.20 13.20
CA VAL A 177 -4.87 -7.04 12.56
C VAL A 177 -3.39 -7.32 12.27
N ILE A 178 -2.96 -6.97 11.06
CA ILE A 178 -1.56 -6.91 10.67
C ILE A 178 -1.15 -5.43 10.65
N PHE A 179 -0.28 -5.03 11.54
CA PHE A 179 0.33 -3.72 11.58
C PHE A 179 1.59 -3.74 10.70
N CYS A 180 1.51 -3.14 9.51
CA CYS A 180 2.59 -3.12 8.52
C CYS A 180 3.29 -1.77 8.52
N CYS A 181 4.43 -1.69 9.21
CA CYS A 181 5.27 -0.52 9.24
C CYS A 181 6.15 -0.47 8.00
N GLU A 182 5.90 0.47 7.09
CA GLU A 182 6.72 0.75 5.92
C GLU A 182 7.91 1.62 6.33
N ASN A 183 8.96 0.99 6.87
CA ASN A 183 10.16 1.70 7.33
C ASN A 183 11.03 2.09 6.13
N ASN A 184 10.85 3.32 5.65
CA ASN A 184 11.64 3.90 4.56
C ASN A 184 12.75 4.84 5.06
N ARG A 185 13.04 4.82 6.37
CA ARG A 185 14.10 5.53 7.09
C ARG A 185 13.88 7.03 7.33
N TYR A 186 12.87 7.65 6.70
CA TYR A 186 12.71 9.10 6.76
C TYR A 186 11.25 9.51 6.98
N GLY A 187 10.95 10.09 8.14
CA GLY A 187 9.72 10.85 8.39
C GLY A 187 9.84 12.24 7.82
N MET A 188 9.25 12.51 6.65
CA MET A 188 9.54 13.68 5.82
C MET A 188 11.04 13.78 5.54
N GLY A 189 11.71 14.79 6.07
CA GLY A 189 13.15 15.03 5.98
C GLY A 189 13.94 14.64 7.24
N THR A 190 13.32 14.00 8.21
CA THR A 190 13.99 13.58 9.45
C THR A 190 14.32 12.11 9.42
N ALA A 191 15.60 11.76 9.51
CA ALA A 191 16.03 10.38 9.65
C ALA A 191 15.49 9.78 10.96
N PHE A 192 14.93 8.57 10.89
CA PHE A 192 14.26 7.92 12.01
C PHE A 192 15.18 7.73 13.21
N GLU A 193 16.43 7.37 12.99
CA GLU A 193 17.47 7.21 14.01
C GLU A 193 17.78 8.48 14.83
N ARG A 194 17.36 9.65 14.37
CA ARG A 194 17.52 10.91 15.10
C ARG A 194 16.40 11.20 16.10
N VAL A 195 15.27 10.50 15.98
CA VAL A 195 14.04 10.81 16.74
C VAL A 195 13.45 9.59 17.44
N ALA A 196 13.99 8.41 17.21
CA ALA A 196 13.57 7.16 17.85
C ALA A 196 14.71 6.64 18.74
N ALA A 197 14.39 6.36 20.01
CA ALA A 197 15.33 5.71 20.93
C ALA A 197 15.53 4.22 20.56
N VAL A 198 14.49 3.59 20.03
CA VAL A 198 14.50 2.22 19.51
C VAL A 198 14.30 2.29 18.00
N THR A 199 15.32 1.91 17.25
CA THR A 199 15.33 2.05 15.78
C THR A 199 14.79 0.84 15.05
N ASP A 200 14.70 -0.31 15.70
CA ASP A 200 14.07 -1.52 15.21
C ASP A 200 12.60 -1.54 15.69
N VAL A 201 11.68 -1.17 14.81
CA VAL A 201 10.26 -1.01 15.16
C VAL A 201 9.66 -2.29 15.73
N VAL A 202 10.15 -3.46 15.28
CA VAL A 202 9.71 -4.77 15.79
C VAL A 202 9.91 -4.93 17.30
N GLU A 203 10.86 -4.23 17.92
CA GLU A 203 11.12 -4.33 19.36
C GLU A 203 9.96 -3.79 20.20
N HIS A 204 9.16 -2.86 19.67
CA HIS A 204 7.97 -2.38 20.38
C HIS A 204 6.94 -3.48 20.64
N ALA A 205 6.90 -4.51 19.81
CA ALA A 205 5.94 -5.61 19.94
C ALA A 205 6.11 -6.39 21.25
N CYS A 206 7.32 -6.47 21.79
CA CYS A 206 7.61 -7.17 23.06
C CYS A 206 6.80 -6.58 24.24
N SER A 207 6.55 -5.26 24.23
CA SER A 207 5.78 -4.58 25.28
C SER A 207 4.31 -4.98 25.31
N TYR A 208 3.81 -5.62 24.25
CA TYR A 208 2.39 -5.96 24.06
C TYR A 208 2.17 -7.46 23.86
N ASP A 209 3.18 -8.31 24.10
CA ASP A 209 3.11 -9.75 23.82
C ASP A 209 2.60 -10.04 22.39
N MET A 210 3.07 -9.24 21.45
CA MET A 210 2.67 -9.28 20.04
C MET A 210 3.74 -9.98 19.21
N ALA A 211 3.32 -10.83 18.27
CA ALA A 211 4.25 -11.38 17.29
C ALA A 211 4.79 -10.28 16.38
N ALA A 212 6.08 -10.34 16.06
CA ALA A 212 6.70 -9.37 15.16
C ALA A 212 7.69 -10.04 14.21
N GLU A 213 7.89 -9.42 13.05
CA GLU A 213 8.85 -9.89 12.04
C GLU A 213 9.47 -8.70 11.30
N LEU A 214 10.81 -8.72 11.18
CA LEU A 214 11.56 -7.80 10.35
C LEU A 214 11.68 -8.36 8.93
N VAL A 215 11.25 -7.58 7.93
CA VAL A 215 11.11 -8.04 6.54
C VAL A 215 11.92 -7.16 5.60
N ASN A 216 12.60 -7.77 4.62
CA ASN A 216 13.20 -7.03 3.52
C ASN A 216 12.11 -6.54 2.55
N GLY A 217 11.74 -5.26 2.65
CA GLY A 217 10.71 -4.62 1.83
C GLY A 217 11.12 -4.34 0.38
N MET A 218 12.37 -4.64 0.00
CA MET A 218 12.83 -4.58 -1.39
C MET A 218 12.70 -5.94 -2.09
N ASP A 219 12.22 -6.98 -1.40
CA ASP A 219 11.96 -8.32 -1.93
C ASP A 219 10.47 -8.64 -1.79
N VAL A 220 9.77 -8.64 -2.92
CA VAL A 220 8.31 -8.87 -2.96
C VAL A 220 7.91 -10.25 -2.44
N LEU A 221 8.76 -11.26 -2.64
CA LEU A 221 8.49 -12.62 -2.17
C LEU A 221 8.69 -12.75 -0.65
N ALA A 222 9.69 -12.07 -0.10
CA ALA A 222 9.88 -11.99 1.35
C ALA A 222 8.68 -11.31 2.03
N VAL A 223 8.19 -10.20 1.45
CA VAL A 223 6.98 -9.51 1.94
C VAL A 223 5.75 -10.42 1.85
N TYR A 224 5.56 -11.10 0.72
CA TYR A 224 4.45 -12.04 0.53
C TYR A 224 4.43 -13.12 1.60
N GLU A 225 5.55 -13.80 1.82
CA GLU A 225 5.65 -14.91 2.77
C GLU A 225 5.48 -14.44 4.23
N ALA A 226 6.04 -13.29 4.61
CA ALA A 226 5.87 -12.72 5.94
C ALA A 226 4.39 -12.36 6.19
N THR A 227 3.76 -11.70 5.22
CA THR A 227 2.34 -11.34 5.34
C THR A 227 1.44 -12.58 5.38
N ARG A 228 1.75 -13.62 4.60
CA ARG A 228 1.02 -14.89 4.64
C ARG A 228 1.09 -15.53 6.04
N ARG A 229 2.28 -15.58 6.66
CA ARG A 229 2.43 -16.08 8.03
C ARG A 229 1.64 -15.25 9.04
N ALA A 230 1.65 -13.93 8.90
CA ALA A 230 0.87 -13.02 9.75
C ALA A 230 -0.64 -13.22 9.54
N ALA A 231 -1.10 -13.39 8.30
CA ALA A 231 -2.49 -13.65 7.97
C ALA A 231 -2.98 -15.00 8.54
N ASP A 232 -2.16 -16.06 8.40
CA ASP A 232 -2.46 -17.37 9.01
C ASP A 232 -2.58 -17.27 10.54
N ARG A 233 -1.78 -16.41 11.18
CA ARG A 233 -1.86 -16.16 12.64
C ARG A 233 -3.11 -15.38 13.01
N ALA A 234 -3.46 -14.36 12.22
CA ALA A 234 -4.62 -13.52 12.46
C ALA A 234 -5.95 -14.30 12.36
N ARG A 235 -6.01 -15.32 11.50
CA ARG A 235 -7.21 -16.14 11.23
C ARG A 235 -7.36 -17.38 12.14
N LYS A 236 -6.46 -17.61 13.09
CA LYS A 236 -6.55 -18.81 13.94
C LYS A 236 -7.85 -18.85 14.72
N THR A 237 -8.51 -20.00 14.66
CA THR A 237 -9.75 -20.28 15.40
C THR A 237 -9.54 -20.10 16.90
N GLY A 238 -10.43 -19.41 17.57
CA GLY A 238 -10.36 -19.17 19.03
C GLY A 238 -9.71 -17.84 19.42
N GLY A 239 -9.39 -17.00 18.47
CA GLY A 239 -8.84 -15.67 18.62
C GLY A 239 -7.53 -15.54 17.87
N GLY A 240 -7.59 -14.88 16.73
CA GLY A 240 -6.42 -14.47 15.99
C GLY A 240 -5.55 -13.55 16.84
N HIS A 241 -4.26 -13.53 16.56
CA HIS A 241 -3.34 -12.61 17.23
C HIS A 241 -2.86 -11.55 16.24
N PRO A 242 -2.76 -10.29 16.66
CA PRO A 242 -2.16 -9.26 15.85
C PRO A 242 -0.67 -9.57 15.59
N THR A 243 -0.16 -8.97 14.52
CA THR A 243 1.26 -9.09 14.17
C THR A 243 1.78 -7.72 13.76
N LEU A 244 2.97 -7.35 14.23
CA LEU A 244 3.71 -6.19 13.78
C LEU A 244 4.75 -6.64 12.74
N LEU A 245 4.61 -6.16 11.50
CA LEU A 245 5.63 -6.33 10.46
C LEU A 245 6.40 -5.02 10.32
N GLU A 246 7.70 -5.03 10.51
CA GLU A 246 8.57 -3.95 10.08
C GLU A 246 9.12 -4.29 8.72
N VAL A 247 8.63 -3.61 7.69
CA VAL A 247 9.03 -3.85 6.30
C VAL A 247 10.01 -2.75 5.88
N ARG A 248 11.31 -3.07 5.89
CA ARG A 248 12.39 -2.14 5.53
C ARG A 248 12.45 -1.95 4.04
N THR A 249 12.10 -0.76 3.61
CA THR A 249 12.04 -0.35 2.22
C THR A 249 12.77 0.97 2.00
N TYR A 250 12.69 1.55 0.81
CA TYR A 250 13.28 2.86 0.53
C TYR A 250 12.47 3.63 -0.50
N ARG A 251 12.20 4.89 -0.21
CA ARG A 251 11.50 5.81 -1.10
C ARG A 251 12.47 6.46 -2.08
N PHE A 252 12.34 6.21 -3.39
CA PHE A 252 13.25 6.77 -4.42
C PHE A 252 12.92 8.23 -4.77
N MET A 253 11.76 8.73 -4.37
CA MET A 253 11.32 10.10 -4.60
C MET A 253 11.35 10.93 -3.30
N GLY A 254 11.14 12.24 -3.39
CA GLY A 254 10.93 13.11 -2.25
C GLY A 254 9.79 12.64 -1.35
N HIS A 255 9.59 13.28 -0.21
CA HIS A 255 8.48 12.94 0.67
C HIS A 255 7.13 13.15 -0.03
N SER A 256 6.99 14.30 -0.69
CA SER A 256 5.90 14.62 -1.62
C SER A 256 6.49 15.23 -2.89
N MET A 257 5.66 15.55 -3.87
CA MET A 257 6.11 16.17 -5.12
C MET A 257 6.67 17.58 -4.96
N SER A 258 6.35 18.27 -3.86
CA SER A 258 6.94 19.57 -3.52
C SER A 258 8.29 19.46 -2.79
N ASP A 259 8.72 18.25 -2.45
CA ASP A 259 9.95 18.01 -1.70
C ASP A 259 11.09 17.63 -2.66
N PRO A 260 12.31 18.16 -2.48
CA PRO A 260 13.41 17.85 -3.38
C PRO A 260 13.81 16.38 -3.30
N LEU A 261 14.25 15.83 -4.42
CA LEU A 261 14.63 14.44 -4.53
C LEU A 261 15.84 14.09 -3.64
N HIS A 262 16.81 15.00 -3.58
CA HIS A 262 18.05 14.88 -2.81
C HIS A 262 18.63 16.28 -2.49
N GLY A 263 19.70 16.32 -1.69
CA GLY A 263 20.46 17.53 -1.40
C GLY A 263 20.01 18.32 -0.18
N VAL A 264 18.89 17.95 0.46
CA VAL A 264 18.41 18.60 1.68
C VAL A 264 18.65 17.70 2.91
N TYR A 265 18.12 16.46 2.91
CA TYR A 265 18.24 15.55 4.05
C TYR A 265 18.86 14.19 3.69
N ARG A 266 19.03 13.89 2.41
CA ARG A 266 19.72 12.69 1.91
C ARG A 266 20.55 13.04 0.68
N THR A 267 21.63 12.30 0.44
CA THR A 267 22.52 12.55 -0.68
C THR A 267 22.02 11.85 -1.94
N LYS A 268 22.54 12.29 -3.09
CA LYS A 268 22.28 11.64 -4.38
C LYS A 268 22.85 10.22 -4.38
N GLU A 269 24.04 10.06 -3.83
CA GLU A 269 24.76 8.79 -3.75
C GLU A 269 23.98 7.76 -2.92
N GLU A 270 23.38 8.19 -1.80
CA GLU A 270 22.51 7.34 -1.00
C GLU A 270 21.32 6.82 -1.82
N VAL A 271 20.64 7.70 -2.54
CA VAL A 271 19.48 7.32 -3.37
C VAL A 271 19.91 6.37 -4.49
N GLU A 272 21.05 6.63 -5.16
CA GLU A 272 21.57 5.76 -6.23
C GLU A 272 21.99 4.39 -5.69
N GLU A 273 22.57 4.32 -4.49
CA GLU A 273 22.90 3.04 -3.86
C GLU A 273 21.64 2.21 -3.56
N GLN A 274 20.60 2.86 -3.03
CA GLN A 274 19.32 2.16 -2.78
C GLN A 274 18.63 1.73 -4.07
N ARG A 275 18.76 2.48 -5.16
CA ARG A 275 18.22 2.10 -6.48
C ARG A 275 18.83 0.81 -7.05
N LYS A 276 20.04 0.43 -6.66
CA LYS A 276 20.62 -0.86 -7.03
C LYS A 276 19.82 -2.06 -6.49
N ARG A 277 18.98 -1.81 -5.48
CA ARG A 277 18.10 -2.79 -4.87
C ARG A 277 16.65 -2.64 -5.34
N ASP A 278 16.41 -2.07 -6.52
CA ASP A 278 15.07 -1.88 -7.07
C ASP A 278 14.28 -3.20 -7.10
N PRO A 279 13.11 -3.27 -6.44
CA PRO A 279 12.35 -4.52 -6.31
C PRO A 279 11.86 -5.07 -7.66
N ILE A 280 11.58 -4.18 -8.62
CA ILE A 280 11.18 -4.59 -9.98
C ILE A 280 12.34 -5.28 -10.68
N ALA A 281 13.53 -4.67 -10.62
CA ALA A 281 14.72 -5.24 -11.23
C ALA A 281 15.12 -6.59 -10.60
N GLN A 282 14.99 -6.72 -9.27
CA GLN A 282 15.28 -7.95 -8.55
C GLN A 282 14.35 -9.10 -9.00
N LEU A 283 13.03 -8.89 -9.01
CA LEU A 283 12.09 -9.93 -9.44
C LEU A 283 12.23 -10.26 -10.93
N ALA A 284 12.41 -9.23 -11.78
CA ALA A 284 12.62 -9.44 -13.20
C ALA A 284 13.90 -10.25 -13.48
N GLY A 285 15.00 -9.93 -12.78
CA GLY A 285 16.26 -10.68 -12.85
C GLY A 285 16.07 -12.15 -12.47
N LYS A 286 15.46 -12.41 -11.31
CA LYS A 286 15.13 -13.77 -10.86
C LYS A 286 14.34 -14.55 -11.92
N LEU A 287 13.28 -13.96 -12.46
CA LEU A 287 12.44 -14.62 -13.47
C LEU A 287 13.19 -14.89 -14.79
N LYS A 288 14.14 -14.02 -15.16
CA LYS A 288 15.01 -14.23 -16.33
C LYS A 288 16.01 -15.37 -16.08
N ASP A 289 16.66 -15.39 -14.94
CA ASP A 289 17.62 -16.42 -14.55
C ASP A 289 16.97 -17.81 -14.49
N GLU A 290 15.70 -17.88 -14.12
CA GLU A 290 14.89 -19.11 -14.12
C GLU A 290 14.28 -19.45 -15.49
N GLY A 291 14.53 -18.65 -16.53
CA GLY A 291 13.96 -18.84 -17.86
C GLY A 291 12.44 -18.64 -17.95
N ALA A 292 11.84 -18.00 -16.92
CA ALA A 292 10.42 -17.73 -16.84
C ALA A 292 10.02 -16.41 -17.53
N LEU A 293 10.98 -15.52 -17.82
CA LEU A 293 10.79 -14.23 -18.48
C LEU A 293 11.95 -13.99 -19.44
N SER A 294 11.69 -13.45 -20.63
CA SER A 294 12.72 -12.95 -21.55
C SER A 294 12.75 -11.41 -21.50
N ASP A 295 13.81 -10.81 -22.06
CA ASP A 295 13.87 -9.34 -22.21
C ASP A 295 12.68 -8.83 -23.03
N ALA A 296 12.40 -9.45 -24.17
CA ALA A 296 11.23 -9.12 -24.98
C ALA A 296 9.90 -9.30 -24.23
N GLY A 297 9.81 -10.27 -23.32
CA GLY A 297 8.65 -10.48 -22.47
C GLY A 297 8.48 -9.37 -21.41
N LEU A 298 9.57 -8.88 -20.85
CA LEU A 298 9.55 -7.74 -19.93
C LEU A 298 9.16 -6.46 -20.66
N ASP A 299 9.73 -6.21 -21.84
CA ASP A 299 9.41 -5.05 -22.67
C ASP A 299 7.92 -5.03 -23.07
N ALA A 300 7.39 -6.20 -23.48
CA ALA A 300 5.97 -6.33 -23.82
C ALA A 300 5.06 -6.03 -22.62
N LEU A 301 5.44 -6.49 -21.43
CA LEU A 301 4.72 -6.23 -20.20
C LEU A 301 4.75 -4.73 -19.83
N ASP A 302 5.89 -4.07 -19.99
CA ASP A 302 6.02 -2.63 -19.73
C ASP A 302 5.18 -1.81 -20.73
N VAL A 303 5.15 -2.20 -22.01
CA VAL A 303 4.31 -1.56 -23.02
C VAL A 303 2.82 -1.68 -22.68
N GLU A 304 2.36 -2.87 -22.28
CA GLU A 304 0.97 -3.10 -21.86
C GLU A 304 0.61 -2.20 -20.67
N VAL A 305 1.45 -2.18 -19.65
CA VAL A 305 1.23 -1.39 -18.43
C VAL A 305 1.22 0.12 -18.74
N ARG A 306 2.11 0.61 -19.60
CA ARG A 306 2.11 2.00 -20.02
C ARG A 306 0.82 2.39 -20.74
N ALA A 307 0.31 1.51 -21.60
CA ALA A 307 -0.95 1.76 -22.31
C ALA A 307 -2.13 1.85 -21.32
N GLU A 308 -2.16 1.01 -20.29
CA GLU A 308 -3.16 1.09 -19.21
C GLU A 308 -3.09 2.42 -18.44
N VAL A 309 -1.89 2.88 -18.13
CA VAL A 309 -1.69 4.14 -17.40
C VAL A 309 -2.02 5.35 -18.29
N GLU A 310 -1.67 5.32 -19.58
CA GLU A 310 -2.05 6.38 -20.53
C GLU A 310 -3.55 6.48 -20.71
N GLU A 311 -4.25 5.33 -20.71
CA GLU A 311 -5.72 5.31 -20.70
C GLU A 311 -6.27 5.96 -19.42
N ALA A 312 -5.67 5.69 -18.26
CA ALA A 312 -6.09 6.30 -17.00
C ALA A 312 -5.94 7.83 -17.01
N VAL A 313 -4.85 8.34 -17.57
CA VAL A 313 -4.66 9.80 -17.74
C VAL A 313 -5.69 10.39 -18.71
N ARG A 314 -5.91 9.73 -19.87
CA ARG A 314 -6.89 10.18 -20.84
C ARG A 314 -8.31 10.20 -20.26
N PHE A 315 -8.69 9.15 -19.53
CA PHE A 315 -9.97 9.07 -18.83
C PHE A 315 -10.14 10.22 -17.83
N ALA A 316 -9.11 10.50 -17.02
CA ALA A 316 -9.12 11.59 -16.05
C ALA A 316 -9.25 12.97 -16.73
N ASP A 317 -8.50 13.20 -17.82
CA ASP A 317 -8.58 14.47 -18.60
C ASP A 317 -9.98 14.72 -19.20
N GLN A 318 -10.67 13.65 -19.61
CA GLN A 318 -12.01 13.73 -20.20
C GLN A 318 -13.15 13.73 -19.18
N SER A 319 -12.84 13.44 -17.92
CA SER A 319 -13.83 13.36 -16.86
C SER A 319 -14.32 14.75 -16.42
N PRO A 320 -15.61 14.88 -16.07
CA PRO A 320 -16.16 16.15 -15.59
C PRO A 320 -15.64 16.51 -14.20
N ASP A 321 -15.62 17.79 -13.91
CA ASP A 321 -15.42 18.28 -12.54
C ASP A 321 -16.65 17.95 -11.67
N PRO A 322 -16.51 17.83 -10.34
CA PRO A 322 -17.63 17.66 -9.43
C PRO A 322 -18.57 18.87 -9.50
N GLU A 323 -19.89 18.61 -9.44
CA GLU A 323 -20.89 19.68 -9.35
C GLU A 323 -20.75 20.44 -8.01
N PRO A 324 -20.99 21.74 -7.96
CA PRO A 324 -20.89 22.52 -6.71
C PRO A 324 -21.73 21.97 -5.56
N ALA A 325 -22.86 21.33 -5.85
CA ALA A 325 -23.72 20.69 -4.86
C ALA A 325 -23.04 19.52 -4.14
N GLU A 326 -22.04 18.87 -4.76
CA GLU A 326 -21.27 17.79 -4.15
C GLU A 326 -20.46 18.24 -2.93
N LEU A 327 -20.20 19.53 -2.76
CA LEU A 327 -19.43 20.08 -1.63
C LEU A 327 -20.05 19.72 -0.28
N THR A 328 -21.36 19.64 -0.21
CA THR A 328 -22.10 19.39 1.05
C THR A 328 -22.72 17.99 1.15
N THR A 329 -22.51 17.12 0.14
CA THR A 329 -22.98 15.73 0.17
C THR A 329 -22.04 14.83 0.97
N HIS A 330 -22.59 13.76 1.57
CA HIS A 330 -21.82 12.74 2.33
C HIS A 330 -21.00 13.31 3.50
N VAL A 331 -21.44 14.41 4.10
CA VAL A 331 -20.82 15.00 5.31
C VAL A 331 -21.32 14.28 6.57
N LEU A 332 -22.61 13.93 6.57
CA LEU A 332 -23.26 13.18 7.63
C LEU A 332 -23.93 11.95 7.02
N ALA A 333 -24.19 10.94 7.84
CA ALA A 333 -25.07 9.83 7.48
C ALA A 333 -26.52 10.33 7.39
N ASP A 334 -27.25 9.86 6.40
CA ASP A 334 -28.69 10.09 6.25
C ASP A 334 -29.46 9.29 7.29
#